data_3b0b068ddad72a96849cc43c0b400a15
#
_entry.id   3b0b068ddad72a96849cc43c0b400a15
#
_cell.length_a   1.000
_cell.length_b   1.000
_cell.length_c   1.000
_cell.angle_alpha   90.00
_cell.angle_beta   90.00
_cell.angle_gamma   90.00
#
_symmetry.space_group_name_H-M   'P 1'
#
loop_
_entity.id
_entity.type
_entity.pdbx_description
1 polymer ?
#
loop_
_entity_poly.entity_id
_entity_poly.type
_entity_poly.pdbx_seq_one_letter_code
_entity_poly.pdbx_strand_id
1 'polypeptide(L)'
;LPGWRLAVFTGVPEFGKSIGLRSFKQYKLFNGKLPAQLLLFEIQPENARTPRDPAAPGQVMPRIANPERADMLRNRLKKNLKTIGQWARKQNIGCYRLYDADMPEYALAIDIYEGRVHVQEYLAPKSIDEKAARERLAEAMAVIPEVLEVAPENLVCKQRQRQTGTKQYEKQAATGEYFNVHEHGCTLKVNLKDYLDTGLFLDHRPVRHWIQQHARGKRFLNLFCYTGAATVHAAVGGASRSLSLDMSKTYVSWAQDNLALNRADSRKHVVEQADCLAWLADRKTANQTFDLIFMDPPTFSNSARMAGV
;
A
#
# COMPACT_ATOMS: atom_id res chain seq x y z
N LEU A 1 8.84 -6.72 40.85
CA LEU A 1 10.22 -6.95 41.23
C LEU A 1 11.01 -5.61 41.34
N PRO A 2 10.48 -4.59 42.06
CA PRO A 2 11.18 -3.33 42.20
C PRO A 2 12.56 -3.55 42.90
N GLY A 3 13.58 -2.81 42.42
CA GLY A 3 14.94 -2.88 42.98
C GLY A 3 15.85 -3.95 42.34
N TRP A 4 15.33 -4.74 41.39
CA TRP A 4 16.18 -5.70 40.67
C TRP A 4 17.02 -5.00 39.60
N ARG A 5 18.21 -5.52 39.33
CA ARG A 5 19.08 -5.08 38.25
C ARG A 5 19.10 -6.11 37.15
N LEU A 6 18.94 -5.62 35.92
CA LEU A 6 18.96 -6.42 34.69
C LEU A 6 20.15 -5.98 33.83
N ALA A 7 20.95 -6.94 33.40
CA ALA A 7 22.02 -6.73 32.45
C ALA A 7 21.67 -7.49 31.14
N VAL A 8 21.66 -6.80 30.01
CA VAL A 8 21.37 -7.38 28.72
C VAL A 8 22.54 -7.15 27.79
N PHE A 9 23.10 -8.24 27.28
CA PHE A 9 24.10 -8.21 26.22
C PHE A 9 23.42 -8.54 24.88
N THR A 10 23.54 -7.67 23.91
CA THR A 10 22.85 -7.84 22.61
C THR A 10 23.63 -7.23 21.46
N GLY A 11 23.60 -7.89 20.30
CA GLY A 11 24.05 -7.35 19.01
C GLY A 11 22.96 -6.60 18.25
N VAL A 12 21.72 -6.55 18.78
CA VAL A 12 20.60 -5.86 18.14
C VAL A 12 20.44 -4.45 18.73
N PRO A 13 20.72 -3.37 17.99
CA PRO A 13 20.73 -2.01 18.52
C PRO A 13 19.39 -1.56 19.15
N GLU A 14 18.27 -2.02 18.58
CA GLU A 14 16.92 -1.63 19.02
C GLU A 14 16.39 -2.44 20.20
N PHE A 15 17.07 -3.53 20.59
CA PHE A 15 16.59 -4.43 21.66
C PHE A 15 16.40 -3.72 22.99
N GLY A 16 17.29 -2.76 23.31
CA GLY A 16 17.17 -1.95 24.53
C GLY A 16 15.92 -1.07 24.59
N LYS A 17 15.31 -0.75 23.43
CA LYS A 17 14.06 0.02 23.35
C LYS A 17 12.84 -0.88 23.58
N SER A 18 12.90 -2.15 23.18
CA SER A 18 11.78 -3.11 23.29
C SER A 18 11.59 -3.63 24.72
N ILE A 19 12.59 -3.50 25.60
CA ILE A 19 12.48 -3.92 27.01
C ILE A 19 11.51 -3.06 27.82
N GLY A 20 11.15 -1.86 27.34
CA GLY A 20 10.25 -0.96 28.06
C GLY A 20 10.85 -0.27 29.29
N LEU A 21 12.19 -0.35 29.47
CA LEU A 21 12.91 0.30 30.56
C LEU A 21 13.96 1.29 30.02
N ARG A 22 14.31 2.30 30.83
CA ARG A 22 15.46 3.16 30.57
C ARG A 22 16.71 2.52 31.15
N SER A 23 17.73 2.26 30.31
CA SER A 23 19.04 1.82 30.80
C SER A 23 19.72 2.99 31.52
N PHE A 24 20.25 2.73 32.71
CA PHE A 24 21.05 3.72 33.43
C PHE A 24 22.50 3.73 32.98
N LYS A 25 22.97 2.66 32.31
CA LYS A 25 24.33 2.57 31.75
C LYS A 25 24.33 1.69 30.50
N GLN A 26 25.16 2.08 29.55
CA GLN A 26 25.36 1.34 28.30
C GLN A 26 26.85 1.29 27.97
N TYR A 27 27.32 0.11 27.56
CA TYR A 27 28.66 -0.10 27.05
C TYR A 27 28.60 -0.59 25.62
N LYS A 28 29.42 -0.01 24.74
CA LYS A 28 29.67 -0.53 23.40
C LYS A 28 30.75 -1.61 23.49
N LEU A 29 30.45 -2.77 23.02
CA LEU A 29 31.30 -3.96 23.06
C LEU A 29 31.35 -4.61 21.69
N PHE A 30 32.17 -5.65 21.57
CA PHE A 30 32.25 -6.47 20.37
C PHE A 30 32.16 -7.94 20.78
N ASN A 31 31.45 -8.73 19.99
CA ASN A 31 31.47 -10.18 20.05
C ASN A 31 32.24 -10.67 18.82
N GLY A 32 33.55 -10.86 18.96
CA GLY A 32 34.42 -11.03 17.81
C GLY A 32 34.49 -9.77 16.97
N LYS A 33 34.09 -9.87 15.68
CA LYS A 33 34.00 -8.73 14.73
C LYS A 33 32.61 -8.05 14.73
N LEU A 34 31.65 -8.58 15.44
CA LEU A 34 30.28 -8.05 15.45
C LEU A 34 30.11 -7.02 16.57
N PRO A 35 29.58 -5.81 16.25
CA PRO A 35 29.28 -4.81 17.25
C PRO A 35 28.16 -5.34 18.18
N ALA A 36 28.36 -5.16 19.49
CA ALA A 36 27.41 -5.53 20.52
C ALA A 36 27.32 -4.43 21.57
N GLN A 37 26.33 -4.50 22.43
CA GLN A 37 26.15 -3.59 23.55
C GLN A 37 25.73 -4.34 24.81
N LEU A 38 26.23 -3.88 25.96
CA LEU A 38 25.76 -4.28 27.26
C LEU A 38 24.93 -3.16 27.85
N LEU A 39 23.67 -3.44 28.13
CA LEU A 39 22.70 -2.50 28.69
C LEU A 39 22.39 -2.88 30.11
N LEU A 40 22.50 -1.93 31.04
CA LEU A 40 22.19 -2.12 32.44
C LEU A 40 20.94 -1.36 32.84
N PHE A 41 19.99 -2.06 33.42
CA PHE A 41 18.70 -1.53 33.86
C PHE A 41 18.51 -1.76 35.37
N GLU A 42 17.79 -0.86 35.99
CA GLU A 42 17.22 -1.01 37.29
C GLU A 42 15.70 -1.07 37.18
N ILE A 43 15.09 -2.14 37.70
CA ILE A 43 13.64 -2.36 37.58
C ILE A 43 12.97 -1.54 38.68
N GLN A 44 12.56 -0.32 38.32
CA GLN A 44 11.81 0.58 39.18
C GLN A 44 10.71 1.27 38.33
N PRO A 45 9.57 1.66 38.94
CA PRO A 45 8.49 2.32 38.22
C PRO A 45 8.96 3.58 37.46
N GLU A 46 9.91 4.32 38.06
CA GLU A 46 10.45 5.58 37.48
C GLU A 46 11.31 5.31 36.25
N ASN A 47 11.87 4.11 36.11
CA ASN A 47 12.70 3.68 35.02
C ASN A 47 11.87 3.01 33.90
N ALA A 48 10.58 2.75 34.16
CA ALA A 48 9.68 2.33 33.11
C ALA A 48 9.63 3.42 32.03
N ARG A 49 9.92 3.06 30.80
CA ARG A 49 9.50 3.89 29.68
C ARG A 49 7.98 3.81 29.68
N THR A 50 7.29 4.92 29.95
CA THR A 50 5.90 4.99 29.56
C THR A 50 5.83 4.37 28.16
N PRO A 51 5.01 3.34 27.93
CA PRO A 51 4.76 2.93 26.58
C PRO A 51 4.41 4.27 25.87
N ARG A 52 5.26 4.75 24.96
CA ARG A 52 4.70 5.52 23.89
C ARG A 52 3.68 4.54 23.34
N ASP A 53 2.40 4.83 23.55
CA ASP A 53 1.41 4.23 22.70
C ASP A 53 2.08 4.22 21.33
N PRO A 54 2.32 3.06 20.70
CA PRO A 54 2.77 3.06 19.34
C PRO A 54 1.66 3.85 18.69
N ALA A 55 1.92 5.14 18.43
CA ALA A 55 1.01 6.00 17.68
C ALA A 55 0.63 5.10 16.53
N ALA A 56 -0.63 4.73 16.46
CA ALA A 56 -1.11 3.65 15.61
C ALA A 56 -0.40 3.83 14.28
N PRO A 57 0.28 2.82 13.71
CA PRO A 57 1.25 3.04 12.65
C PRO A 57 0.55 3.91 11.60
N GLY A 58 0.97 5.17 11.47
CA GLY A 58 0.38 6.14 10.56
C GLY A 58 -0.24 7.42 11.15
N GLN A 59 -0.37 7.61 12.46
CA GLN A 59 -0.81 8.92 13.00
C GLN A 59 0.40 9.85 13.21
N VAL A 60 0.80 10.51 12.14
CA VAL A 60 1.68 11.67 12.22
C VAL A 60 0.83 12.87 12.63
N MET A 61 1.13 13.48 13.78
CA MET A 61 0.43 14.70 14.22
C MET A 61 0.76 15.85 13.25
N PRO A 62 -0.23 16.44 12.59
CA PRO A 62 -0.03 17.55 11.66
C PRO A 62 0.65 18.73 12.39
N ARG A 63 1.75 19.21 11.84
CA ARG A 63 2.48 20.36 12.39
C ARG A 63 3.32 21.04 11.32
N ILE A 64 3.23 22.35 11.20
CA ILE A 64 4.09 23.15 10.33
C ILE A 64 5.31 23.61 11.15
N ALA A 65 6.48 23.04 10.86
CA ALA A 65 7.75 23.42 11.46
C ALA A 65 8.47 24.51 10.65
N ASN A 66 8.29 24.51 9.32
CA ASN A 66 8.85 25.52 8.42
C ASN A 66 7.75 26.05 7.49
N PRO A 67 7.23 27.29 7.74
CA PRO A 67 6.16 27.87 6.93
C PRO A 67 6.51 28.04 5.45
N GLU A 68 7.72 28.45 5.12
CA GLU A 68 8.15 28.66 3.72
C GLU A 68 8.14 27.35 2.94
N ARG A 69 8.66 26.28 3.54
CA ARG A 69 8.66 24.95 2.94
C ARG A 69 7.23 24.40 2.81
N ALA A 70 6.37 24.60 3.80
CA ALA A 70 4.96 24.25 3.73
C ALA A 70 4.24 25.00 2.59
N ASP A 71 4.56 26.29 2.39
CA ASP A 71 4.01 27.10 1.29
C ASP A 71 4.47 26.58 -0.08
N MET A 72 5.69 26.08 -0.20
CA MET A 72 6.15 25.42 -1.43
C MET A 72 5.29 24.22 -1.79
N LEU A 73 5.00 23.34 -0.80
CA LEU A 73 4.13 22.18 -1.00
C LEU A 73 2.70 22.62 -1.36
N ARG A 74 2.16 23.61 -0.62
CA ARG A 74 0.82 24.18 -0.88
C ARG A 74 0.69 24.67 -2.32
N ASN A 75 1.66 25.42 -2.80
CA ASN A 75 1.70 25.95 -4.15
C ASN A 75 1.82 24.83 -5.20
N ARG A 76 2.64 23.80 -4.93
CA ARG A 76 2.77 22.63 -5.81
C ARG A 76 1.45 21.88 -5.92
N LEU A 77 0.78 21.58 -4.81
CA LEU A 77 -0.49 20.88 -4.81
C LEU A 77 -1.59 21.67 -5.53
N LYS A 78 -1.68 23.00 -5.31
CA LYS A 78 -2.61 23.88 -6.03
C LYS A 78 -2.35 23.85 -7.55
N LYS A 79 -1.07 23.85 -7.97
CA LYS A 79 -0.71 23.74 -9.38
C LYS A 79 -1.14 22.39 -9.96
N ASN A 80 -0.90 21.30 -9.24
CA ASN A 80 -1.28 19.96 -9.67
C ASN A 80 -2.81 19.82 -9.75
N LEU A 81 -3.56 20.36 -8.80
CA LEU A 81 -5.02 20.40 -8.87
C LEU A 81 -5.54 21.16 -10.10
N LYS A 82 -4.87 22.27 -10.44
CA LYS A 82 -5.24 23.05 -11.64
C LYS A 82 -4.99 22.27 -12.93
N THR A 83 -3.96 21.42 -13.00
CA THR A 83 -3.60 20.66 -14.21
C THR A 83 -4.20 19.25 -14.19
N ILE A 84 -3.74 18.41 -13.27
CA ILE A 84 -4.13 17.00 -13.16
C ILE A 84 -5.60 16.90 -12.72
N GLY A 85 -6.02 17.69 -11.72
CA GLY A 85 -7.40 17.71 -11.25
C GLY A 85 -8.40 18.18 -12.31
N GLN A 86 -8.03 19.19 -13.15
CA GLN A 86 -8.88 19.58 -14.27
C GLN A 86 -8.96 18.48 -15.34
N TRP A 87 -7.83 17.83 -15.64
CA TRP A 87 -7.82 16.70 -16.55
C TRP A 87 -8.72 15.57 -16.05
N ALA A 88 -8.58 15.20 -14.77
CA ALA A 88 -9.38 14.16 -14.15
C ALA A 88 -10.89 14.47 -14.24
N ARG A 89 -11.30 15.70 -13.91
CA ARG A 89 -12.70 16.15 -14.03
C ARG A 89 -13.21 16.09 -15.46
N LYS A 90 -12.42 16.55 -16.44
CA LYS A 90 -12.81 16.50 -17.86
C LYS A 90 -13.00 15.08 -18.37
N GLN A 91 -12.25 14.12 -17.82
CA GLN A 91 -12.32 12.71 -18.20
C GLN A 91 -13.27 11.89 -17.30
N ASN A 92 -13.94 12.53 -16.34
CA ASN A 92 -14.78 11.88 -15.34
C ASN A 92 -14.00 10.78 -14.57
N ILE A 93 -12.77 11.11 -14.16
CA ILE A 93 -11.89 10.23 -13.41
C ILE A 93 -11.92 10.63 -11.93
N GLY A 94 -12.40 9.74 -11.05
CA GLY A 94 -12.48 9.94 -9.61
C GLY A 94 -11.25 9.45 -8.84
N CYS A 95 -10.46 8.56 -9.44
CA CYS A 95 -9.29 7.95 -8.80
C CYS A 95 -8.03 8.26 -9.62
N TYR A 96 -7.08 9.04 -9.05
CA TYR A 96 -5.87 9.43 -9.77
C TYR A 96 -4.75 9.86 -8.81
N ARG A 97 -3.50 9.76 -9.28
CA ARG A 97 -2.33 10.30 -8.58
C ARG A 97 -2.24 11.80 -8.82
N LEU A 98 -2.27 12.56 -7.73
CA LEU A 98 -2.17 14.01 -7.76
C LEU A 98 -0.72 14.49 -7.64
N TYR A 99 0.12 13.76 -6.88
CA TYR A 99 1.49 14.13 -6.56
C TYR A 99 2.35 12.86 -6.45
N ASP A 100 3.55 12.89 -7.02
CA ASP A 100 4.48 11.77 -7.01
C ASP A 100 5.94 12.24 -6.84
N ALA A 101 6.31 12.56 -5.60
CA ALA A 101 7.65 13.06 -5.26
C ALA A 101 8.13 14.22 -6.15
N ASP A 102 7.21 15.10 -6.57
CA ASP A 102 7.50 16.25 -7.45
C ASP A 102 8.56 17.20 -6.87
N MET A 103 8.80 17.11 -5.58
CA MET A 103 9.76 17.94 -4.83
C MET A 103 10.63 17.03 -3.96
N PRO A 104 11.96 17.23 -3.95
CA PRO A 104 12.88 16.40 -3.17
C PRO A 104 12.63 16.45 -1.65
N GLU A 105 12.06 17.55 -1.16
CA GLU A 105 11.73 17.74 0.25
C GLU A 105 10.60 16.83 0.72
N TYR A 106 9.69 16.48 -0.18
CA TYR A 106 8.50 15.70 0.12
C TYR A 106 8.44 14.45 -0.75
N ALA A 107 9.12 13.41 -0.31
CA ALA A 107 9.13 12.10 -0.95
C ALA A 107 7.82 11.33 -0.65
N LEU A 108 6.74 11.78 -1.26
CA LEU A 108 5.38 11.29 -1.05
C LEU A 108 4.73 10.93 -2.38
N ALA A 109 3.81 9.96 -2.36
CA ALA A 109 2.75 9.83 -3.34
C ALA A 109 1.42 10.26 -2.71
N ILE A 110 0.62 11.04 -3.43
CA ILE A 110 -0.70 11.47 -2.97
C ILE A 110 -1.71 11.05 -4.03
N ASP A 111 -2.55 10.11 -3.68
CA ASP A 111 -3.57 9.52 -4.53
C ASP A 111 -4.97 9.93 -4.05
N ILE A 112 -5.81 10.33 -4.99
CA ILE A 112 -7.22 10.68 -4.76
C ILE A 112 -8.08 9.45 -5.08
N TYR A 113 -9.05 9.17 -4.21
CA TYR A 113 -10.07 8.12 -4.36
C TYR A 113 -11.45 8.70 -4.03
N GLU A 114 -12.08 9.40 -4.98
CA GLU A 114 -13.44 9.96 -4.86
C GLU A 114 -13.71 10.67 -3.52
N GLY A 115 -12.92 11.70 -3.22
CA GLY A 115 -13.03 12.49 -1.98
C GLY A 115 -12.27 11.94 -0.78
N ARG A 116 -11.59 10.79 -0.93
CA ARG A 116 -10.60 10.29 0.04
C ARG A 116 -9.20 10.45 -0.50
N VAL A 117 -8.24 10.62 0.39
CA VAL A 117 -6.84 10.84 0.05
C VAL A 117 -5.98 9.78 0.70
N HIS A 118 -5.16 9.12 -0.11
CA HIS A 118 -4.17 8.18 0.33
C HIS A 118 -2.78 8.76 0.12
N VAL A 119 -2.04 8.93 1.21
CA VAL A 119 -0.65 9.41 1.20
C VAL A 119 0.27 8.24 1.47
N GLN A 120 1.22 8.03 0.59
CA GLN A 120 2.31 7.07 0.81
C GLN A 120 3.63 7.83 0.95
N GLU A 121 4.29 7.69 2.10
CA GLU A 121 5.66 8.18 2.26
C GLU A 121 6.64 7.18 1.64
N TYR A 122 7.47 7.65 0.72
CA TYR A 122 8.61 6.88 0.24
C TYR A 122 9.71 6.86 1.28
N LEU A 123 10.38 5.72 1.41
CA LEU A 123 11.55 5.61 2.30
C LEU A 123 12.58 6.67 1.96
N ALA A 124 12.87 7.53 2.93
CA ALA A 124 13.98 8.45 2.83
C ALA A 124 15.31 7.67 2.66
N PRO A 125 16.21 8.11 1.76
CA PRO A 125 17.56 7.58 1.72
C PRO A 125 18.21 7.63 3.10
N LYS A 126 19.11 6.70 3.39
CA LYS A 126 19.84 6.64 4.69
C LYS A 126 20.62 7.92 5.01
N SER A 127 20.86 8.79 4.02
CA SER A 127 21.52 10.08 4.15
C SER A 127 20.62 11.19 4.72
N ILE A 128 19.30 10.97 4.78
CA ILE A 128 18.37 11.97 5.32
C ILE A 128 18.13 11.66 6.81
N ASP A 129 18.26 12.69 7.64
CA ASP A 129 17.94 12.61 9.07
C ASP A 129 16.46 12.23 9.29
N GLU A 130 16.24 11.19 10.09
CA GLU A 130 14.89 10.70 10.39
C GLU A 130 13.98 11.78 11.02
N LYS A 131 14.57 12.69 11.81
CA LYS A 131 13.81 13.79 12.42
C LYS A 131 13.31 14.76 11.35
N ALA A 132 14.19 15.12 10.41
CA ALA A 132 13.83 15.99 9.29
C ALA A 132 12.76 15.34 8.39
N ALA A 133 12.84 14.04 8.14
CA ALA A 133 11.83 13.32 7.38
C ALA A 133 10.46 13.35 8.09
N ARG A 134 10.42 13.09 9.40
CA ARG A 134 9.17 13.16 10.20
C ARG A 134 8.57 14.56 10.25
N GLU A 135 9.40 15.61 10.36
CA GLU A 135 8.93 16.99 10.30
C GLU A 135 8.27 17.32 8.97
N ARG A 136 8.88 16.88 7.85
CA ARG A 136 8.33 17.06 6.50
C ARG A 136 7.01 16.33 6.31
N LEU A 137 6.93 15.10 6.81
CA LEU A 137 5.67 14.34 6.79
C LEU A 137 4.58 15.04 7.62
N ALA A 138 4.91 15.53 8.82
CA ALA A 138 3.97 16.26 9.67
C ALA A 138 3.47 17.56 9.00
N GLU A 139 4.33 18.27 8.27
CA GLU A 139 3.96 19.43 7.45
C GLU A 139 3.04 19.03 6.30
N ALA A 140 3.36 17.95 5.59
CA ALA A 140 2.51 17.46 4.52
C ALA A 140 1.11 17.08 5.04
N MET A 141 1.03 16.40 6.19
CA MET A 141 -0.24 16.03 6.82
C MET A 141 -1.05 17.24 7.32
N ALA A 142 -0.42 18.40 7.51
CA ALA A 142 -1.12 19.65 7.80
C ALA A 142 -1.61 20.34 6.50
N VAL A 143 -0.79 20.35 5.45
CA VAL A 143 -1.05 21.09 4.21
C VAL A 143 -2.03 20.35 3.29
N ILE A 144 -1.93 19.03 3.21
CA ILE A 144 -2.74 18.22 2.27
C ILE A 144 -4.25 18.41 2.51
N PRO A 145 -4.80 18.22 3.73
CA PRO A 145 -6.23 18.38 3.96
C PRO A 145 -6.71 19.80 3.76
N GLU A 146 -5.88 20.82 4.04
CA GLU A 146 -6.19 22.21 3.77
C GLU A 146 -6.36 22.48 2.27
N VAL A 147 -5.42 22.03 1.46
CA VAL A 147 -5.42 22.30 0.01
C VAL A 147 -6.45 21.47 -0.73
N LEU A 148 -6.69 20.25 -0.30
CA LEU A 148 -7.62 19.31 -0.95
C LEU A 148 -9.05 19.42 -0.39
N GLU A 149 -9.26 20.26 0.64
CA GLU A 149 -10.57 20.43 1.31
C GLU A 149 -11.15 19.09 1.77
N VAL A 150 -10.28 18.23 2.34
CA VAL A 150 -10.62 16.86 2.73
C VAL A 150 -10.67 16.78 4.26
N ALA A 151 -11.72 16.15 4.78
CA ALA A 151 -11.85 15.91 6.22
C ALA A 151 -10.75 14.94 6.72
N PRO A 152 -10.21 15.13 7.94
CA PRO A 152 -9.11 14.30 8.47
C PRO A 152 -9.39 12.80 8.46
N GLU A 153 -10.62 12.38 8.66
CA GLU A 153 -11.06 10.99 8.62
C GLU A 153 -10.97 10.34 7.22
N ASN A 154 -10.97 11.18 6.18
CA ASN A 154 -10.82 10.76 4.78
C ASN A 154 -9.37 10.82 4.29
N LEU A 155 -8.42 11.15 5.17
CA LEU A 155 -6.99 11.18 4.88
C LEU A 155 -6.29 9.99 5.53
N VAL A 156 -5.73 9.11 4.74
CA VAL A 156 -4.98 7.95 5.21
C VAL A 156 -3.52 8.10 4.80
N CYS A 157 -2.60 8.03 5.77
CA CYS A 157 -1.17 8.06 5.52
C CYS A 157 -0.55 6.71 5.82
N LYS A 158 0.28 6.21 4.90
CA LYS A 158 1.08 4.99 5.05
C LYS A 158 2.54 5.26 4.80
N GLN A 159 3.39 4.62 5.58
CA GLN A 159 4.82 4.58 5.33
C GLN A 159 5.17 3.33 4.54
N ARG A 160 5.81 3.49 3.40
CA ARG A 160 6.31 2.37 2.61
C ARG A 160 7.63 1.88 3.21
N GLN A 161 7.57 0.90 4.10
CA GLN A 161 8.77 0.23 4.60
C GLN A 161 9.34 -0.69 3.50
N ARG A 162 10.69 -0.78 3.43
CA ARG A 162 11.31 -1.83 2.61
C ARG A 162 10.88 -3.19 3.18
N GLN A 163 9.94 -3.81 2.52
CA GLN A 163 9.49 -5.14 2.88
C GLN A 163 10.41 -6.17 2.21
N THR A 164 10.98 -7.03 3.02
CA THR A 164 11.68 -8.24 2.56
C THR A 164 10.75 -9.42 2.84
N GLY A 165 10.45 -10.20 1.81
CA GLY A 165 9.65 -11.41 1.96
C GLY A 165 8.15 -11.25 1.74
N THR A 166 7.36 -12.17 2.27
CA THR A 166 5.89 -12.27 2.13
C THR A 166 5.11 -11.15 2.82
N LYS A 167 5.77 -10.26 3.54
CA LYS A 167 5.13 -9.18 4.32
C LYS A 167 4.32 -8.17 3.52
N GLN A 168 4.52 -8.09 2.21
CA GLN A 168 3.71 -7.20 1.36
C GLN A 168 2.22 -7.59 1.29
N TYR A 169 1.90 -8.84 1.61
CA TYR A 169 0.51 -9.36 1.62
C TYR A 169 -0.10 -9.40 3.03
N GLU A 170 0.66 -9.02 4.06
CA GLU A 170 0.16 -8.98 5.43
C GLU A 170 -0.74 -7.77 5.64
N LYS A 171 -1.82 -7.97 6.41
CA LYS A 171 -2.68 -6.88 6.83
C LYS A 171 -1.91 -5.94 7.75
N GLN A 172 -1.93 -4.65 7.44
CA GLN A 172 -1.35 -3.60 8.28
C GLN A 172 -2.29 -3.16 9.40
N ALA A 173 -3.60 -3.32 9.15
CA ALA A 173 -4.68 -3.08 10.12
C ALA A 173 -5.82 -4.07 9.87
N ALA A 174 -6.82 -4.09 10.72
CA ALA A 174 -7.98 -4.96 10.63
C ALA A 174 -9.29 -4.17 10.80
N THR A 175 -9.38 -3.01 10.15
CA THR A 175 -10.56 -2.13 10.24
C THR A 175 -11.74 -2.70 9.48
N GLY A 176 -11.50 -3.45 8.40
CA GLY A 176 -12.55 -3.92 7.50
C GLY A 176 -13.23 -2.79 6.70
N GLU A 177 -12.65 -1.59 6.69
CA GLU A 177 -13.23 -0.42 6.04
C GLU A 177 -12.98 -0.44 4.54
N TYR A 178 -13.94 -0.97 3.81
CA TYR A 178 -13.99 -0.90 2.35
C TYR A 178 -14.96 0.18 1.90
N PHE A 179 -14.69 0.74 0.72
CA PHE A 179 -15.63 1.62 0.02
C PHE A 179 -15.54 1.42 -1.48
N ASN A 180 -16.56 1.89 -2.19
CA ASN A 180 -16.63 1.74 -3.63
C ASN A 180 -16.12 3.00 -4.32
N VAL A 181 -15.43 2.79 -5.44
CA VAL A 181 -15.01 3.85 -6.38
C VAL A 181 -15.43 3.47 -7.79
N HIS A 182 -15.47 4.44 -8.69
CA HIS A 182 -16.01 4.28 -10.04
C HIS A 182 -14.96 4.57 -11.11
N GLU A 183 -14.90 3.73 -12.12
CA GLU A 183 -14.00 3.88 -13.26
C GLU A 183 -14.67 3.35 -14.52
N HIS A 184 -14.90 4.21 -15.54
CA HIS A 184 -15.49 3.84 -16.83
C HIS A 184 -16.79 3.02 -16.73
N GLY A 185 -17.65 3.37 -15.77
CA GLY A 185 -18.91 2.66 -15.52
C GLY A 185 -18.78 1.37 -14.71
N CYS A 186 -17.59 1.01 -14.28
CA CYS A 186 -17.35 -0.07 -13.35
C CYS A 186 -17.33 0.45 -11.90
N THR A 187 -17.83 -0.35 -10.96
CA THR A 187 -17.74 -0.12 -9.52
C THR A 187 -16.67 -1.04 -8.95
N LEU A 188 -15.69 -0.48 -8.25
CA LEU A 188 -14.55 -1.21 -7.69
C LEU A 188 -14.44 -0.94 -6.19
N LYS A 189 -14.26 -1.99 -5.43
CA LYS A 189 -14.07 -1.96 -3.98
C LYS A 189 -12.61 -1.67 -3.67
N VAL A 190 -12.32 -0.72 -2.78
CA VAL A 190 -10.97 -0.36 -2.34
C VAL A 190 -10.89 -0.29 -0.82
N ASN A 191 -9.68 -0.44 -0.29
CA ASN A 191 -9.37 -0.33 1.14
C ASN A 191 -8.07 0.46 1.31
N LEU A 192 -8.14 1.62 1.93
CA LEU A 192 -6.98 2.49 2.13
C LEU A 192 -6.22 2.21 3.43
N LYS A 193 -6.76 1.39 4.35
CA LYS A 193 -6.23 1.23 5.72
C LYS A 193 -5.53 -0.11 5.94
N ASP A 194 -6.15 -1.22 5.52
CA ASP A 194 -5.79 -2.54 6.01
C ASP A 194 -4.64 -3.20 5.24
N TYR A 195 -4.44 -2.86 3.98
CA TYR A 195 -3.43 -3.49 3.11
C TYR A 195 -2.40 -2.46 2.64
N LEU A 196 -1.23 -2.90 2.24
CA LEU A 196 -0.21 -2.01 1.67
C LEU A 196 -0.74 -1.32 0.41
N ASP A 197 -1.30 -2.10 -0.50
CA ASP A 197 -1.92 -1.61 -1.71
C ASP A 197 -3.44 -1.43 -1.51
N THR A 198 -4.02 -0.50 -2.26
CA THR A 198 -5.40 -0.04 -2.05
C THR A 198 -6.48 -0.95 -2.64
N GLY A 199 -6.08 -1.93 -3.44
CA GLY A 199 -6.99 -2.77 -4.23
C GLY A 199 -7.20 -2.27 -5.66
N LEU A 200 -6.64 -1.11 -6.04
CA LEU A 200 -6.75 -0.56 -7.39
C LEU A 200 -5.45 0.13 -7.80
N PHE A 201 -4.77 -0.40 -8.80
CA PHE A 201 -3.60 0.23 -9.43
C PHE A 201 -4.06 1.31 -10.42
N LEU A 202 -3.75 2.58 -10.11
CA LEU A 202 -4.24 3.73 -10.86
C LEU A 202 -3.60 3.88 -12.24
N ASP A 203 -2.37 3.43 -12.39
CA ASP A 203 -1.58 3.44 -13.63
C ASP A 203 -2.12 2.46 -14.69
N HIS A 204 -2.79 1.39 -14.26
CA HIS A 204 -3.41 0.41 -15.18
C HIS A 204 -4.77 0.86 -15.75
N ARG A 205 -5.29 2.03 -15.40
CA ARG A 205 -6.57 2.53 -15.92
C ARG A 205 -6.66 2.51 -17.44
N PRO A 206 -5.66 3.00 -18.21
CA PRO A 206 -5.74 2.97 -19.66
C PRO A 206 -5.86 1.54 -20.22
N VAL A 207 -5.13 0.59 -19.61
CA VAL A 207 -5.19 -0.83 -20.02
C VAL A 207 -6.55 -1.43 -19.69
N ARG A 208 -7.10 -1.17 -18.49
CA ARG A 208 -8.44 -1.64 -18.12
C ARG A 208 -9.51 -1.09 -19.06
N HIS A 209 -9.45 0.20 -19.40
CA HIS A 209 -10.37 0.80 -20.35
C HIS A 209 -10.25 0.19 -21.74
N TRP A 210 -9.03 -0.04 -22.19
CA TRP A 210 -8.79 -0.72 -23.47
C TRP A 210 -9.37 -2.15 -23.46
N ILE A 211 -9.17 -2.92 -22.38
CA ILE A 211 -9.77 -4.25 -22.21
C ILE A 211 -11.30 -4.16 -22.32
N GLN A 212 -11.92 -3.21 -21.62
CA GLN A 212 -13.38 -3.00 -21.66
C GLN A 212 -13.89 -2.77 -23.10
N GLN A 213 -13.19 -1.95 -23.86
CA GLN A 213 -13.56 -1.62 -25.25
C GLN A 213 -13.41 -2.81 -26.20
N HIS A 214 -12.51 -3.74 -25.92
CA HIS A 214 -12.16 -4.84 -26.82
C HIS A 214 -12.67 -6.22 -26.37
N ALA A 215 -13.31 -6.33 -25.20
CA ALA A 215 -13.72 -7.60 -24.62
C ALA A 215 -15.01 -8.20 -25.18
N ARG A 216 -15.82 -7.42 -25.88
CA ARG A 216 -17.16 -7.86 -26.34
C ARG A 216 -17.10 -9.18 -27.10
N GLY A 217 -17.84 -10.18 -26.60
CA GLY A 217 -17.95 -11.53 -27.18
C GLY A 217 -16.73 -12.40 -27.00
N LYS A 218 -15.63 -11.89 -26.43
CA LYS A 218 -14.37 -12.60 -26.25
C LYS A 218 -14.32 -13.41 -24.97
N ARG A 219 -13.48 -14.43 -24.98
CA ARG A 219 -13.06 -15.20 -23.77
C ARG A 219 -11.82 -14.52 -23.22
N PHE A 220 -11.91 -14.05 -21.97
CA PHE A 220 -10.86 -13.29 -21.33
C PHE A 220 -10.13 -14.12 -20.28
N LEU A 221 -8.79 -14.10 -20.28
CA LEU A 221 -7.93 -14.67 -19.24
C LEU A 221 -7.21 -13.54 -18.49
N ASN A 222 -7.27 -13.59 -17.17
CA ASN A 222 -6.54 -12.68 -16.29
C ASN A 222 -5.64 -13.48 -15.33
N LEU A 223 -4.34 -13.44 -15.57
CA LEU A 223 -3.34 -14.09 -14.73
C LEU A 223 -2.74 -13.08 -13.74
N PHE A 224 -2.52 -13.50 -12.49
CA PHE A 224 -2.15 -12.62 -11.37
C PHE A 224 -3.19 -11.52 -11.18
N CYS A 225 -4.44 -11.95 -11.11
CA CYS A 225 -5.58 -11.04 -11.30
C CYS A 225 -5.79 -10.05 -10.16
N TYR A 226 -5.10 -10.21 -9.03
CA TYR A 226 -5.22 -9.34 -7.86
C TYR A 226 -6.69 -9.20 -7.46
N THR A 227 -7.21 -7.99 -7.33
CA THR A 227 -8.62 -7.71 -6.98
C THR A 227 -9.59 -7.84 -8.17
N GLY A 228 -9.13 -8.33 -9.31
CA GLY A 228 -9.96 -8.58 -10.49
C GLY A 228 -10.45 -7.32 -11.22
N ALA A 229 -9.86 -6.15 -10.99
CA ALA A 229 -10.32 -4.92 -11.63
C ALA A 229 -10.34 -5.02 -13.17
N ALA A 230 -9.32 -5.64 -13.80
CA ALA A 230 -9.30 -5.85 -15.24
C ALA A 230 -10.41 -6.81 -15.71
N THR A 231 -10.73 -7.82 -14.89
CA THR A 231 -11.82 -8.78 -15.16
C THR A 231 -13.17 -8.10 -15.10
N VAL A 232 -13.39 -7.19 -14.14
CA VAL A 232 -14.61 -6.37 -14.08
C VAL A 232 -14.77 -5.56 -15.35
N HIS A 233 -13.72 -4.90 -15.81
CA HIS A 233 -13.75 -4.14 -17.06
C HIS A 233 -14.05 -5.03 -18.28
N ALA A 234 -13.48 -6.24 -18.33
CA ALA A 234 -13.79 -7.20 -19.39
C ALA A 234 -15.27 -7.64 -19.34
N ALA A 235 -15.81 -7.94 -18.15
CA ALA A 235 -17.20 -8.34 -17.98
C ALA A 235 -18.17 -7.23 -18.37
N VAL A 236 -17.96 -5.99 -17.89
CA VAL A 236 -18.77 -4.81 -18.24
C VAL A 236 -18.64 -4.49 -19.73
N GLY A 237 -17.46 -4.72 -20.34
CA GLY A 237 -17.22 -4.59 -21.77
C GLY A 237 -17.89 -5.67 -22.63
N GLY A 238 -18.56 -6.65 -22.00
CA GLY A 238 -19.32 -7.69 -22.69
C GLY A 238 -18.52 -8.93 -23.08
N ALA A 239 -17.46 -9.25 -22.32
CA ALA A 239 -16.79 -10.54 -22.47
C ALA A 239 -17.78 -11.69 -22.32
N SER A 240 -17.68 -12.70 -23.21
CA SER A 240 -18.58 -13.86 -23.19
C SER A 240 -18.33 -14.75 -21.97
N ARG A 241 -17.08 -14.89 -21.59
CA ARG A 241 -16.58 -15.61 -20.38
C ARG A 241 -15.26 -15.01 -19.95
N SER A 242 -14.92 -15.20 -18.69
CA SER A 242 -13.57 -14.94 -18.20
C SER A 242 -13.13 -15.97 -17.17
N LEU A 243 -11.81 -16.22 -17.14
CA LEU A 243 -11.14 -16.94 -16.08
C LEU A 243 -10.07 -16.03 -15.49
N SER A 244 -10.05 -15.91 -14.18
CA SER A 244 -9.10 -15.06 -13.45
C SER A 244 -8.44 -15.88 -12.36
N LEU A 245 -7.11 -15.80 -12.28
CA LEU A 245 -6.32 -16.60 -11.36
C LEU A 245 -5.46 -15.71 -10.48
N ASP A 246 -5.44 -16.02 -9.18
CA ASP A 246 -4.52 -15.44 -8.21
C ASP A 246 -4.19 -16.46 -7.12
N MET A 247 -3.00 -16.40 -6.57
CA MET A 247 -2.56 -17.31 -5.50
C MET A 247 -3.15 -16.92 -4.14
N SER A 248 -3.51 -15.66 -3.95
CA SER A 248 -4.03 -15.11 -2.70
C SER A 248 -5.52 -15.33 -2.55
N LYS A 249 -5.93 -16.13 -1.56
CA LYS A 249 -7.34 -16.32 -1.21
C LYS A 249 -8.07 -15.00 -0.92
N THR A 250 -7.37 -14.04 -0.29
CA THR A 250 -7.91 -12.71 0.01
C THR A 250 -8.25 -11.94 -1.28
N TYR A 251 -7.35 -11.94 -2.26
CA TYR A 251 -7.57 -11.24 -3.52
C TYR A 251 -8.58 -11.93 -4.40
N VAL A 252 -8.63 -13.26 -4.40
CA VAL A 252 -9.69 -14.04 -5.06
C VAL A 252 -11.07 -13.64 -4.51
N SER A 253 -11.24 -13.61 -3.19
CA SER A 253 -12.51 -13.15 -2.57
C SER A 253 -12.83 -11.70 -2.94
N TRP A 254 -11.84 -10.82 -2.95
CA TRP A 254 -12.04 -9.41 -3.32
C TRP A 254 -12.43 -9.26 -4.80
N ALA A 255 -11.82 -10.05 -5.69
CA ALA A 255 -12.19 -10.08 -7.11
C ALA A 255 -13.62 -10.57 -7.33
N GLN A 256 -14.06 -11.58 -6.57
CA GLN A 256 -15.45 -12.05 -6.58
C GLN A 256 -16.41 -10.95 -6.12
N ASP A 257 -16.08 -10.23 -5.03
CA ASP A 257 -16.87 -9.08 -4.56
C ASP A 257 -16.97 -7.99 -5.64
N ASN A 258 -15.86 -7.67 -6.31
CA ASN A 258 -15.82 -6.68 -7.39
C ASN A 258 -16.70 -7.09 -8.58
N LEU A 259 -16.69 -8.36 -8.98
CA LEU A 259 -17.58 -8.87 -10.01
C LEU A 259 -19.05 -8.80 -9.59
N ALA A 260 -19.36 -9.16 -8.34
CA ALA A 260 -20.73 -9.10 -7.80
C ALA A 260 -21.26 -7.65 -7.77
N LEU A 261 -20.44 -6.66 -7.38
CA LEU A 261 -20.80 -5.23 -7.41
C LEU A 261 -21.24 -4.77 -8.82
N ASN A 262 -20.67 -5.37 -9.86
CA ASN A 262 -20.98 -5.05 -11.26
C ASN A 262 -22.02 -6.01 -11.89
N ARG A 263 -22.70 -6.84 -11.06
CA ARG A 263 -23.73 -7.80 -11.49
C ARG A 263 -23.22 -8.79 -12.55
N ALA A 264 -21.93 -9.09 -12.55
CA ALA A 264 -21.34 -10.06 -13.47
C ALA A 264 -21.81 -11.48 -13.09
N ASP A 265 -22.22 -12.26 -14.11
CA ASP A 265 -22.67 -13.64 -13.89
C ASP A 265 -21.47 -14.52 -13.48
N SER A 266 -21.45 -15.00 -12.23
CA SER A 266 -20.37 -15.81 -11.67
C SER A 266 -20.16 -17.15 -12.40
N ARG A 267 -21.15 -17.64 -13.15
CA ARG A 267 -21.00 -18.83 -14.00
C ARG A 267 -20.22 -18.57 -15.28
N LYS A 268 -20.17 -17.30 -15.70
CA LYS A 268 -19.44 -16.85 -16.88
C LYS A 268 -18.09 -16.23 -16.53
N HIS A 269 -18.02 -15.54 -15.40
CA HIS A 269 -16.83 -14.81 -14.95
C HIS A 269 -16.29 -15.47 -13.68
N VAL A 270 -15.40 -16.45 -13.88
CA VAL A 270 -14.87 -17.33 -12.83
C VAL A 270 -13.58 -16.76 -12.27
N VAL A 271 -13.43 -16.80 -10.94
CA VAL A 271 -12.18 -16.45 -10.24
C VAL A 271 -11.76 -17.63 -9.39
N GLU A 272 -10.55 -18.12 -9.61
CA GLU A 272 -10.00 -19.30 -8.92
C GLU A 272 -8.71 -18.98 -8.20
N GLN A 273 -8.52 -19.64 -7.06
CA GLN A 273 -7.24 -19.61 -6.36
C GLN A 273 -6.30 -20.61 -7.00
N ALA A 274 -5.25 -20.13 -7.68
CA ALA A 274 -4.28 -20.97 -8.34
C ALA A 274 -2.91 -20.31 -8.43
N ASP A 275 -1.87 -21.13 -8.50
CA ASP A 275 -0.54 -20.69 -8.93
C ASP A 275 -0.56 -20.56 -10.47
N CYS A 276 -0.43 -19.33 -10.96
CA CYS A 276 -0.54 -19.02 -12.39
C CYS A 276 0.52 -19.76 -13.23
N LEU A 277 1.74 -19.95 -12.70
CA LEU A 277 2.80 -20.64 -13.43
C LEU A 277 2.54 -22.16 -13.49
N ALA A 278 2.11 -22.74 -12.38
CA ALA A 278 1.73 -24.15 -12.35
C ALA A 278 0.51 -24.42 -13.24
N TRP A 279 -0.47 -23.50 -13.25
CA TRP A 279 -1.63 -23.58 -14.11
C TRP A 279 -1.25 -23.53 -15.60
N LEU A 280 -0.35 -22.62 -15.99
CA LEU A 280 0.15 -22.54 -17.38
C LEU A 280 0.93 -23.78 -17.80
N ALA A 281 1.66 -24.40 -16.89
CA ALA A 281 2.41 -25.62 -17.15
C ALA A 281 1.54 -26.88 -17.21
N ASP A 282 0.31 -26.84 -16.70
CA ASP A 282 -0.58 -27.99 -16.68
C ASP A 282 -1.08 -28.32 -18.09
N ARG A 283 -0.74 -29.53 -18.59
CA ARG A 283 -1.17 -30.01 -19.91
C ARG A 283 -2.68 -30.08 -20.07
N LYS A 284 -3.45 -30.22 -18.99
CA LYS A 284 -4.92 -30.19 -19.01
C LYS A 284 -5.47 -28.83 -19.41
N THR A 285 -4.74 -27.75 -19.12
CA THR A 285 -5.12 -26.40 -19.52
C THR A 285 -4.72 -26.05 -20.95
N ALA A 286 -3.82 -26.83 -21.56
CA ALA A 286 -3.31 -26.60 -22.92
C ALA A 286 -4.40 -26.55 -24.02
N ASN A 287 -5.57 -27.15 -23.78
CA ASN A 287 -6.71 -27.11 -24.70
C ASN A 287 -7.65 -25.92 -24.47
N GLN A 288 -7.43 -25.13 -23.45
CA GLN A 288 -8.21 -23.92 -23.22
C GLN A 288 -7.65 -22.77 -24.06
N THR A 289 -8.53 -22.11 -24.80
CA THR A 289 -8.17 -21.00 -25.66
C THR A 289 -8.87 -19.74 -25.21
N PHE A 290 -8.17 -18.61 -25.26
CA PHE A 290 -8.68 -17.29 -24.92
C PHE A 290 -8.42 -16.32 -26.06
N ASP A 291 -9.29 -15.32 -26.21
CA ASP A 291 -9.23 -14.36 -27.30
C ASP A 291 -8.54 -13.06 -26.83
N LEU A 292 -8.49 -12.85 -25.52
CA LEU A 292 -7.85 -11.71 -24.88
C LEU A 292 -7.23 -12.17 -23.55
N ILE A 293 -5.94 -11.87 -23.38
CA ILE A 293 -5.19 -12.28 -22.18
C ILE A 293 -4.57 -11.02 -21.55
N PHE A 294 -4.76 -10.86 -20.25
CA PHE A 294 -4.04 -9.89 -19.44
C PHE A 294 -3.17 -10.65 -18.42
N MET A 295 -1.91 -10.27 -18.33
CA MET A 295 -0.94 -10.89 -17.44
C MET A 295 -0.04 -9.80 -16.85
N ASP A 296 -0.05 -9.67 -15.53
CA ASP A 296 0.75 -8.70 -14.77
C ASP A 296 1.44 -9.39 -13.60
N PRO A 297 2.53 -10.16 -13.87
CA PRO A 297 3.23 -10.89 -12.84
C PRO A 297 3.95 -9.92 -11.88
N PRO A 298 4.01 -10.23 -10.57
CA PRO A 298 4.75 -9.43 -9.62
C PRO A 298 6.24 -9.41 -9.97
N THR A 299 6.84 -8.23 -9.97
CA THR A 299 8.28 -8.01 -10.31
C THR A 299 9.21 -8.75 -9.36
N PHE A 300 8.78 -8.98 -8.11
CA PHE A 300 9.49 -9.76 -7.09
C PHE A 300 8.50 -10.70 -6.42
N SER A 301 8.54 -11.97 -6.76
CA SER A 301 7.86 -12.99 -6.00
C SER A 301 8.85 -13.62 -5.01
N ASN A 302 8.55 -13.44 -3.72
CA ASN A 302 9.32 -14.08 -2.64
C ASN A 302 8.79 -15.48 -2.28
N SER A 303 8.02 -16.11 -3.15
CA SER A 303 7.70 -17.51 -2.94
C SER A 303 8.96 -18.33 -3.19
N ALA A 304 9.28 -19.25 -2.27
CA ALA A 304 10.44 -20.15 -2.41
C ALA A 304 10.42 -20.96 -3.72
N ARG A 305 9.30 -20.97 -4.44
CA ARG A 305 9.12 -21.59 -5.76
C ARG A 305 9.52 -20.71 -6.95
N MET A 306 9.65 -19.38 -6.76
CA MET A 306 10.01 -18.43 -7.82
C MET A 306 11.45 -17.90 -7.67
N ALA A 307 12.24 -18.39 -6.72
CA ALA A 307 13.64 -18.01 -6.51
C ALA A 307 14.62 -18.57 -7.57
N GLY A 308 14.13 -19.12 -8.67
CA GLY A 308 14.94 -19.76 -9.71
C GLY A 308 14.53 -19.40 -11.15
N VAL A 309 13.80 -18.29 -11.35
CA VAL A 309 13.46 -17.80 -12.70
C VAL A 309 14.06 -16.45 -12.94
#